data_b62454ff51c24d5a00ad083d5744ed1f
#
_entry.id   b62454ff51c24d5a00ad083d5744ed1f
#
_cell.length_a   1.000
_cell.length_b   1.000
_cell.length_c   1.000
_cell.angle_alpha   90.00
_cell.angle_beta   90.00
_cell.angle_gamma   90.00
#
_symmetry.space_group_name_H-M   'P 1'
#
loop_
_entity.id
_entity.type
_entity.pdbx_description
1 polymer ?
#
loop_
_entity_poly.entity_id
_entity_poly.type
_entity_poly.pdbx_seq_one_letter_code
_entity_poly.pdbx_strand_id
1 'polypeptide(L)'
;MRTLIKNILLIIIIALNSFTVFAKDNLVTDLSESTVEISSTFSGADILLFGAYDGQKNDDIIVVVSGQKGNIKVDKKEKKFGIWMITESIKFSNVPKYYYIASNRKIEEITNKSEIKKRKLDFNNFELKNNKIDYKNLDKKWYEALKRNMIKKQFWKIDE
;
A
#
# COMPACT_ATOMS: atom_id res chain seq x y z
N MET A 1 -10.18 -61.88 0.03
CA MET A 1 -10.64 -60.93 -1.01
C MET A 1 -11.05 -59.55 -0.42
N ARG A 2 -11.93 -59.48 0.57
CA ARG A 2 -12.36 -58.15 1.19
C ARG A 2 -11.24 -57.36 1.84
N THR A 3 -10.27 -57.99 2.48
CA THR A 3 -9.11 -57.31 3.11
C THR A 3 -8.13 -56.74 2.07
N LEU A 4 -7.91 -57.45 0.99
CA LEU A 4 -7.07 -57.04 -0.12
C LEU A 4 -7.65 -55.79 -0.80
N ILE A 5 -8.95 -55.71 -1.03
CA ILE A 5 -9.67 -54.60 -1.61
C ILE A 5 -9.58 -53.36 -0.69
N LYS A 6 -9.72 -53.53 0.64
CA LYS A 6 -9.58 -52.43 1.60
C LYS A 6 -8.17 -51.86 1.62
N ASN A 7 -7.14 -52.69 1.54
CA ASN A 7 -5.75 -52.20 1.52
C ASN A 7 -5.41 -51.47 0.21
N ILE A 8 -5.92 -51.96 -0.92
CA ILE A 8 -5.76 -51.28 -2.21
C ILE A 8 -6.47 -49.91 -2.20
N LEU A 9 -7.70 -49.85 -1.65
CA LEU A 9 -8.43 -48.58 -1.53
C LEU A 9 -7.72 -47.57 -0.63
N LEU A 10 -7.12 -48.00 0.47
CA LEU A 10 -6.34 -47.17 1.37
C LEU A 10 -5.09 -46.59 0.69
N ILE A 11 -4.38 -47.38 -0.11
CA ILE A 11 -3.21 -46.95 -0.87
C ILE A 11 -3.60 -45.89 -1.92
N ILE A 12 -4.72 -46.08 -2.60
CA ILE A 12 -5.25 -45.12 -3.59
C ILE A 12 -5.62 -43.78 -2.92
N ILE A 13 -6.24 -43.80 -1.73
CA ILE A 13 -6.59 -42.59 -0.98
C ILE A 13 -5.33 -41.84 -0.52
N ILE A 14 -4.29 -42.56 -0.10
CA ILE A 14 -3.00 -41.93 0.29
C ILE A 14 -2.28 -41.33 -0.92
N ALA A 15 -2.28 -42.00 -2.07
CA ALA A 15 -1.69 -41.53 -3.31
C ALA A 15 -2.36 -40.26 -3.87
N LEU A 16 -3.69 -40.14 -3.69
CA LEU A 16 -4.47 -38.98 -4.11
C LEU A 16 -4.19 -37.69 -3.30
N ASN A 17 -3.64 -37.81 -2.08
CA ASN A 17 -3.32 -36.66 -1.23
C ASN A 17 -1.89 -36.12 -1.42
N SER A 18 -1.10 -36.68 -2.31
CA SER A 18 0.33 -36.29 -2.49
C SER A 18 0.55 -35.19 -3.53
N PHE A 19 -0.50 -34.56 -4.06
CA PHE A 19 -0.35 -33.37 -4.90
C PHE A 19 -0.10 -32.14 -4.03
N THR A 20 1.15 -31.95 -3.61
CA THR A 20 1.60 -30.64 -3.13
C THR A 20 1.66 -29.69 -4.32
N VAL A 21 0.69 -28.80 -4.42
CA VAL A 21 0.77 -27.67 -5.34
C VAL A 21 1.87 -26.73 -4.80
N PHE A 22 3.05 -26.79 -5.39
CA PHE A 22 4.05 -25.74 -5.20
C PHE A 22 3.50 -24.50 -5.90
N ALA A 23 3.11 -23.50 -5.11
CA ALA A 23 2.92 -22.16 -5.64
C ALA A 23 4.29 -21.68 -6.15
N LYS A 24 4.46 -21.58 -7.46
CA LYS A 24 5.64 -20.99 -8.09
C LYS A 24 5.53 -19.48 -7.87
N ASP A 25 6.50 -18.87 -7.20
CA ASP A 25 6.61 -17.43 -7.15
C ASP A 25 6.94 -16.93 -8.57
N ASN A 26 5.94 -16.36 -9.21
CA ASN A 26 6.07 -15.87 -10.58
C ASN A 26 6.70 -14.48 -10.66
N LEU A 27 7.00 -13.85 -9.54
CA LEU A 27 7.58 -12.51 -9.47
C LEU A 27 8.80 -12.51 -8.54
N VAL A 28 9.92 -12.06 -9.07
CA VAL A 28 11.15 -11.79 -8.31
C VAL A 28 11.48 -10.31 -8.47
N THR A 29 11.68 -9.61 -7.37
CA THR A 29 12.02 -8.18 -7.37
C THR A 29 13.25 -7.90 -6.52
N ASP A 30 14.02 -6.88 -6.92
CA ASP A 30 15.16 -6.41 -6.16
C ASP A 30 15.32 -4.90 -6.31
N LEU A 31 16.16 -4.31 -5.46
CA LEU A 31 16.49 -2.88 -5.45
C LEU A 31 17.95 -2.69 -5.88
N SER A 32 18.23 -1.61 -6.61
CA SER A 32 19.61 -1.25 -6.97
C SER A 32 20.47 -1.02 -5.73
N GLU A 33 19.86 -0.51 -4.66
CA GLU A 33 20.52 -0.27 -3.37
C GLU A 33 19.56 -0.61 -2.23
N SER A 34 19.98 -1.47 -1.32
CA SER A 34 19.19 -1.84 -0.14
C SER A 34 19.43 -0.91 1.06
N THR A 35 20.49 -0.09 1.01
CA THR A 35 20.89 0.82 2.09
C THR A 35 21.32 2.16 1.50
N VAL A 36 20.80 3.24 2.06
CA VAL A 36 21.16 4.61 1.69
C VAL A 36 21.89 5.24 2.86
N GLU A 37 23.16 5.64 2.66
CA GLU A 37 23.93 6.36 3.67
C GLU A 37 23.56 7.84 3.68
N ILE A 38 23.19 8.34 4.85
CA ILE A 38 22.82 9.74 5.04
C ILE A 38 23.97 10.49 5.71
N SER A 39 24.66 11.33 4.94
CA SER A 39 25.70 12.25 5.42
C SER A 39 25.13 13.65 5.65
N SER A 40 25.95 14.55 6.18
CA SER A 40 25.57 15.97 6.36
C SER A 40 25.33 16.72 5.04
N THR A 41 25.83 16.18 3.92
CA THR A 41 25.66 16.73 2.56
C THR A 41 24.64 15.96 1.74
N PHE A 42 23.89 15.04 2.34
CA PHE A 42 22.91 14.21 1.64
C PHE A 42 21.77 15.06 1.09
N SER A 43 21.55 14.99 -0.21
CA SER A 43 20.48 15.73 -0.93
C SER A 43 19.37 14.84 -1.50
N GLY A 44 19.49 13.51 -1.33
CA GLY A 44 18.58 12.50 -1.83
C GLY A 44 19.33 11.34 -2.49
N ALA A 45 18.64 10.24 -2.73
CA ALA A 45 19.14 9.08 -3.49
C ALA A 45 18.03 8.55 -4.38
N ASP A 46 18.39 8.17 -5.60
CA ASP A 46 17.51 7.48 -6.51
C ASP A 46 17.71 5.96 -6.36
N ILE A 47 16.64 5.25 -6.06
CA ILE A 47 16.65 3.79 -5.93
C ILE A 47 15.84 3.21 -7.07
N LEU A 48 16.46 2.34 -7.86
CA LEU A 48 15.77 1.61 -8.92
C LEU A 48 15.18 0.31 -8.34
N LEU A 49 13.86 0.14 -8.45
CA LEU A 49 13.19 -1.13 -8.26
C LEU A 49 13.10 -1.83 -9.61
N PHE A 50 13.59 -3.04 -9.70
CA PHE A 50 13.51 -3.87 -10.89
C PHE A 50 13.07 -5.28 -10.53
N GLY A 51 12.60 -6.03 -11.52
CA GLY A 51 12.18 -7.41 -11.29
C GLY A 51 11.92 -8.16 -12.57
N ALA A 52 11.77 -9.46 -12.43
CA ALA A 52 11.34 -10.35 -13.48
C ALA A 52 10.12 -11.14 -13.01
N TYR A 53 9.18 -11.36 -13.91
CA TYR A 53 8.02 -12.19 -13.65
C TYR A 53 7.84 -13.22 -14.76
N ASP A 54 7.42 -14.42 -14.38
CA ASP A 54 7.08 -15.51 -15.28
C ASP A 54 5.56 -15.53 -15.49
N GLY A 55 5.09 -14.62 -16.33
CA GLY A 55 3.67 -14.40 -16.58
C GLY A 55 3.37 -14.18 -18.07
N GLN A 56 2.12 -13.86 -18.36
CA GLN A 56 1.68 -13.57 -19.72
C GLN A 56 1.85 -12.10 -20.05
N LYS A 57 1.97 -11.78 -21.36
CA LYS A 57 2.18 -10.41 -21.84
C LYS A 57 1.14 -9.39 -21.36
N ASN A 58 -0.05 -9.84 -20.99
CA ASN A 58 -1.17 -9.00 -20.57
C ASN A 58 -1.44 -9.07 -19.06
N ASP A 59 -0.52 -9.61 -18.27
CA ASP A 59 -0.69 -9.62 -16.81
C ASP A 59 -0.63 -8.23 -16.22
N ASP A 60 -1.45 -8.01 -15.21
CA ASP A 60 -1.51 -6.74 -14.51
C ASP A 60 -0.44 -6.68 -13.42
N ILE A 61 0.27 -5.57 -13.37
CA ILE A 61 1.31 -5.32 -12.37
C ILE A 61 0.95 -4.05 -11.60
N ILE A 62 0.93 -4.16 -10.28
CA ILE A 62 0.78 -3.02 -9.37
C ILE A 62 1.98 -3.01 -8.42
N VAL A 63 2.68 -1.90 -8.38
CA VAL A 63 3.78 -1.65 -7.44
C VAL A 63 3.34 -0.66 -6.39
N VAL A 64 3.54 -0.98 -5.12
CA VAL A 64 3.24 -0.10 -4.00
C VAL A 64 4.49 0.14 -3.18
N VAL A 65 4.91 1.40 -3.08
CA VAL A 65 6.01 1.83 -2.22
C VAL A 65 5.45 2.62 -1.06
N SER A 66 5.66 2.14 0.16
CA SER A 66 5.19 2.78 1.38
C SER A 66 6.35 3.14 2.28
N GLY A 67 6.47 4.42 2.59
CA GLY A 67 7.44 4.92 3.56
C GLY A 67 7.02 4.69 5.01
N GLN A 68 7.90 5.07 5.94
CA GLN A 68 7.65 4.98 7.37
C GLN A 68 6.38 5.75 7.77
N LYS A 69 5.58 5.15 8.65
CA LYS A 69 4.41 5.80 9.24
C LYS A 69 4.81 6.78 10.34
N GLY A 70 4.09 7.90 10.42
CA GLY A 70 4.37 8.92 11.40
C GLY A 70 3.18 9.81 11.72
N ASN A 71 3.45 10.88 12.44
CA ASN A 71 2.46 11.89 12.80
C ASN A 71 2.56 13.07 11.83
N ILE A 72 1.40 13.53 11.34
CA ILE A 72 1.29 14.71 10.49
C ILE A 72 0.26 15.65 11.09
N LYS A 73 0.63 16.92 11.24
CA LYS A 73 -0.24 18.00 11.70
C LYS A 73 -0.81 18.73 10.49
N VAL A 74 -2.12 18.93 10.50
CA VAL A 74 -2.84 19.73 9.51
C VAL A 74 -3.41 20.93 10.21
N ASP A 75 -3.06 22.13 9.75
CA ASP A 75 -3.50 23.40 10.29
C ASP A 75 -4.51 24.05 9.35
N LYS A 76 -5.61 24.53 9.92
CA LYS A 76 -6.56 25.41 9.24
C LYS A 76 -6.14 26.86 9.48
N LYS A 77 -6.00 27.60 8.41
CA LYS A 77 -5.69 29.04 8.45
C LYS A 77 -6.90 29.86 8.03
N GLU A 78 -7.18 30.90 8.74
CA GLU A 78 -8.21 31.89 8.43
C GLU A 78 -7.63 33.29 8.48
N LYS A 79 -8.15 34.18 7.62
CA LYS A 79 -7.76 35.59 7.64
C LYS A 79 -8.59 36.33 8.69
N LYS A 80 -7.94 36.81 9.75
CA LYS A 80 -8.57 37.65 10.80
C LYS A 80 -7.80 38.97 10.89
N PHE A 81 -8.52 40.08 10.88
CA PHE A 81 -7.91 41.43 10.91
C PHE A 81 -6.82 41.64 9.86
N GLY A 82 -6.99 41.07 8.67
CA GLY A 82 -6.02 41.18 7.58
C GLY A 82 -4.84 40.23 7.64
N ILE A 83 -4.66 39.45 8.71
CA ILE A 83 -3.54 38.54 8.95
C ILE A 83 -4.02 37.07 8.88
N TRP A 84 -3.22 36.19 8.26
CA TRP A 84 -3.47 34.76 8.24
C TRP A 84 -3.04 34.13 9.57
N MET A 85 -4.01 33.57 10.30
CA MET A 85 -3.80 32.92 11.60
C MET A 85 -4.22 31.46 11.56
N ILE A 86 -3.52 30.61 12.30
CA ILE A 86 -3.94 29.22 12.52
C ILE A 86 -5.09 29.25 13.55
N THR A 87 -6.27 28.81 13.15
CA THR A 87 -7.46 28.76 14.00
C THR A 87 -7.73 27.39 14.58
N GLU A 88 -7.37 26.35 13.85
CA GLU A 88 -7.56 24.97 14.28
C GLU A 88 -6.40 24.09 13.79
N SER A 89 -6.13 23.00 14.52
CA SER A 89 -5.11 22.05 14.17
C SER A 89 -5.55 20.64 14.51
N ILE A 90 -5.31 19.69 13.62
CA ILE A 90 -5.50 18.26 13.86
C ILE A 90 -4.20 17.50 13.61
N LYS A 91 -3.85 16.60 14.52
CA LYS A 91 -2.70 15.70 14.37
C LYS A 91 -3.20 14.32 13.98
N PHE A 92 -2.84 13.88 12.80
CA PHE A 92 -3.04 12.52 12.34
C PHE A 92 -1.86 11.66 12.73
N SER A 93 -2.12 10.47 13.26
CA SER A 93 -1.11 9.45 13.57
C SER A 93 -1.24 8.28 12.61
N ASN A 94 -0.19 7.49 12.49
CA ASN A 94 -0.14 6.32 11.62
C ASN A 94 -0.26 6.65 10.11
N VAL A 95 0.17 7.85 9.72
CA VAL A 95 0.14 8.34 8.33
C VAL A 95 1.41 7.87 7.62
N PRO A 96 1.34 7.19 6.46
CA PRO A 96 2.52 6.92 5.64
C PRO A 96 3.10 8.26 5.16
N LYS A 97 4.35 8.54 5.50
CA LYS A 97 5.03 9.79 5.12
C LYS A 97 5.31 9.87 3.62
N TYR A 98 5.39 8.70 2.98
CA TYR A 98 5.52 8.55 1.53
C TYR A 98 4.63 7.39 1.09
N TYR A 99 3.93 7.54 -0.01
CA TYR A 99 3.10 6.47 -0.58
C TYR A 99 2.98 6.64 -2.10
N TYR A 100 3.54 5.68 -2.81
CA TYR A 100 3.55 5.70 -4.26
C TYR A 100 2.94 4.40 -4.79
N ILE A 101 2.03 4.54 -5.73
CA ILE A 101 1.41 3.41 -6.43
C ILE A 101 1.70 3.60 -7.91
N ALA A 102 2.20 2.56 -8.55
CA ALA A 102 2.34 2.51 -10.00
C ALA A 102 1.66 1.27 -10.55
N SER A 103 1.00 1.39 -11.69
CA SER A 103 0.36 0.28 -12.37
C SER A 103 0.48 0.43 -13.88
N ASN A 104 0.40 -0.70 -14.60
CA ASN A 104 0.47 -0.71 -16.06
C ASN A 104 -0.83 -0.28 -16.74
N ARG A 105 -1.92 -0.17 -15.98
CA ARG A 105 -3.22 0.39 -16.38
C ARG A 105 -4.01 0.80 -15.14
N LYS A 106 -5.17 1.43 -15.32
CA LYS A 106 -6.00 1.94 -14.21
C LYS A 106 -6.35 0.85 -13.20
N ILE A 107 -6.17 1.15 -11.93
CA ILE A 107 -6.36 0.21 -10.82
C ILE A 107 -7.80 -0.32 -10.77
N GLU A 108 -8.78 0.53 -11.09
CA GLU A 108 -10.19 0.15 -11.13
C GLU A 108 -10.52 -0.84 -12.25
N GLU A 109 -9.70 -0.90 -13.30
CA GLU A 109 -9.82 -1.88 -14.38
C GLU A 109 -9.11 -3.20 -14.06
N ILE A 110 -8.09 -3.15 -13.19
CA ILE A 110 -7.31 -4.32 -12.75
C ILE A 110 -8.06 -5.10 -11.69
N THR A 111 -8.69 -4.41 -10.73
CA THR A 111 -9.27 -5.08 -9.57
C THR A 111 -10.51 -4.39 -9.04
N ASN A 112 -11.26 -5.09 -8.19
CA ASN A 112 -12.50 -4.58 -7.63
C ASN A 112 -12.27 -3.71 -6.38
N LYS A 113 -13.30 -2.94 -6.00
CA LYS A 113 -13.26 -2.02 -4.84
C LYS A 113 -12.90 -2.69 -3.52
N SER A 114 -13.22 -3.96 -3.35
CA SER A 114 -12.89 -4.70 -2.12
C SER A 114 -11.39 -4.94 -2.00
N GLU A 115 -10.74 -5.36 -3.09
CA GLU A 115 -9.29 -5.55 -3.13
C GLU A 115 -8.53 -4.21 -3.07
N ILE A 116 -9.03 -3.16 -3.74
CA ILE A 116 -8.48 -1.80 -3.62
C ILE A 116 -8.43 -1.38 -2.15
N LYS A 117 -9.53 -1.56 -1.43
CA LYS A 117 -9.61 -1.24 0.00
C LYS A 117 -8.69 -2.12 0.84
N LYS A 118 -8.72 -3.43 0.64
CA LYS A 118 -7.94 -4.40 1.40
C LYS A 118 -6.43 -4.20 1.23
N ARG A 119 -5.99 -3.94 0.00
CA ARG A 119 -4.58 -3.74 -0.35
C ARG A 119 -4.14 -2.27 -0.27
N LYS A 120 -5.08 -1.36 0.06
CA LYS A 120 -4.84 0.09 0.18
C LYS A 120 -4.31 0.71 -1.11
N LEU A 121 -4.86 0.29 -2.25
CA LEU A 121 -4.46 0.77 -3.58
C LEU A 121 -5.05 2.15 -3.93
N ASP A 122 -5.46 2.90 -2.93
CA ASP A 122 -5.88 4.28 -3.03
C ASP A 122 -5.53 5.06 -1.75
N PHE A 123 -5.73 6.36 -1.76
CA PHE A 123 -5.45 7.19 -0.58
C PHE A 123 -6.63 7.29 0.39
N ASN A 124 -7.78 6.64 0.14
CA ASN A 124 -8.97 6.75 0.97
C ASN A 124 -9.04 5.64 2.04
N ASN A 125 -8.18 4.64 1.96
CA ASN A 125 -8.26 3.43 2.77
C ASN A 125 -7.17 3.33 3.86
N PHE A 126 -6.52 4.45 4.21
CA PHE A 126 -5.58 4.45 5.33
C PHE A 126 -6.29 4.45 6.68
N GLU A 127 -5.89 3.56 7.56
CA GLU A 127 -6.33 3.50 8.95
C GLU A 127 -5.55 4.54 9.79
N LEU A 128 -5.91 5.79 9.64
CA LEU A 128 -5.25 6.88 10.36
C LEU A 128 -5.81 7.00 11.77
N LYS A 129 -4.99 7.31 12.77
CA LYS A 129 -5.40 7.58 14.14
C LYS A 129 -5.31 9.07 14.43
N ASN A 130 -6.20 9.56 15.25
CA ASN A 130 -6.26 10.96 15.66
C ASN A 130 -6.31 11.05 17.20
N ASN A 131 -5.74 12.12 17.77
CA ASN A 131 -5.64 12.31 19.21
C ASN A 131 -6.92 12.78 19.87
N LYS A 132 -7.91 13.24 19.11
CA LYS A 132 -9.08 13.95 19.67
C LYS A 132 -10.43 13.29 19.43
N ILE A 133 -10.60 12.46 18.41
CA ILE A 133 -11.93 11.97 18.01
C ILE A 133 -11.79 10.57 17.39
N ASP A 134 -12.73 9.70 17.71
CA ASP A 134 -12.91 8.41 17.06
C ASP A 134 -13.14 8.60 15.55
N TYR A 135 -12.54 7.77 14.71
CA TYR A 135 -12.53 7.88 13.23
C TYR A 135 -13.86 8.13 12.57
N LYS A 136 -14.95 7.64 13.19
CA LYS A 136 -16.30 7.77 12.65
C LYS A 136 -16.80 9.21 12.61
N ASN A 137 -16.19 10.11 13.40
CA ASN A 137 -16.60 11.50 13.57
C ASN A 137 -15.57 12.53 13.08
N LEU A 138 -14.47 12.09 12.46
CA LEU A 138 -13.53 13.03 11.86
C LEU A 138 -14.18 13.71 10.65
N ASP A 139 -14.29 15.03 10.70
CA ASP A 139 -14.81 15.79 9.56
C ASP A 139 -14.00 15.43 8.30
N LYS A 140 -14.68 14.90 7.29
CA LYS A 140 -14.12 14.51 5.98
C LYS A 140 -13.23 15.59 5.41
N LYS A 141 -13.50 16.87 5.72
CA LYS A 141 -12.70 18.02 5.28
C LYS A 141 -11.26 17.97 5.75
N TRP A 142 -10.98 17.49 6.95
CA TRP A 142 -9.62 17.39 7.47
C TRP A 142 -8.81 16.29 6.76
N TYR A 143 -9.46 15.18 6.48
CA TYR A 143 -8.84 14.11 5.72
C TYR A 143 -8.53 14.55 4.29
N GLU A 144 -9.48 15.22 3.62
CA GLU A 144 -9.27 15.76 2.28
C GLU A 144 -8.16 16.83 2.26
N ALA A 145 -8.04 17.62 3.33
CA ALA A 145 -6.95 18.58 3.47
C ALA A 145 -5.58 17.89 3.63
N LEU A 146 -5.51 16.83 4.44
CA LEU A 146 -4.30 16.00 4.56
C LEU A 146 -3.92 15.41 3.20
N LYS A 147 -4.85 14.72 2.54
CA LYS A 147 -4.64 14.08 1.23
C LYS A 147 -4.13 15.08 0.20
N ARG A 148 -4.82 16.21 0.04
CA ARG A 148 -4.41 17.29 -0.86
C ARG A 148 -2.99 17.79 -0.59
N ASN A 149 -2.63 17.97 0.68
CA ASN A 149 -1.30 18.43 1.07
C ASN A 149 -0.21 17.41 0.73
N MET A 150 -0.48 16.11 0.96
CA MET A 150 0.46 15.04 0.67
C MET A 150 0.67 14.88 -0.84
N ILE A 151 -0.40 14.95 -1.63
CA ILE A 151 -0.34 14.91 -3.09
C ILE A 151 0.40 16.14 -3.64
N LYS A 152 0.06 17.35 -3.18
CA LYS A 152 0.73 18.59 -3.62
C LYS A 152 2.23 18.58 -3.36
N LYS A 153 2.67 17.94 -2.27
CA LYS A 153 4.09 17.79 -1.92
C LYS A 153 4.75 16.60 -2.60
N GLN A 154 4.02 15.88 -3.44
CA GLN A 154 4.46 14.64 -4.10
C GLN A 154 4.88 13.51 -3.15
N PHE A 155 4.41 13.57 -1.90
CA PHE A 155 4.61 12.49 -0.96
C PHE A 155 3.64 11.33 -1.19
N TRP A 156 2.47 11.61 -1.77
CA TRP A 156 1.51 10.62 -2.20
C TRP A 156 1.26 10.78 -3.69
N LYS A 157 1.48 9.73 -4.45
CA LYS A 157 1.35 9.74 -5.91
C LYS A 157 0.78 8.42 -6.41
N ILE A 158 -0.03 8.48 -7.46
CA ILE A 158 -0.50 7.34 -8.24
C ILE A 158 -0.11 7.62 -9.70
N ASP A 159 0.55 6.64 -10.32
CA ASP A 159 0.88 6.59 -11.76
C ASP A 159 0.21 5.36 -12.37
N GLU A 160 -0.64 5.55 -13.39
CA GLU A 160 -1.44 4.52 -14.05
C GLU A 160 -1.29 4.58 -15.57
#